data_1309fc1caa41a38133038240e2b5ff38
#
_entry.id   1309fc1caa41a38133038240e2b5ff38
#
_cell.length_a   1.000
_cell.length_b   1.000
_cell.length_c   1.000
_cell.angle_alpha   90.00
_cell.angle_beta   90.00
_cell.angle_gamma   90.00
#
_symmetry.space_group_name_H-M   'P 1'
#
loop_
_entity.id
_entity.type
_entity.pdbx_description
1 polymer ?
#
loop_
_entity_poly.entity_id
_entity_poly.type
_entity_poly.pdbx_seq_one_letter_code
_entity_poly.pdbx_strand_id
1 'polypeptide(L)'
;MSIFNKHAHQERPYIVIVDIDGTISEATEDRLHLLPPPGKGALTKDWNEFNLVCDTDTPITPVIDIVRQLFNVYTVWFVTGRCEIARDKTRAWLRKYVTNGAEPLLSMR
;
A
#
# COMPACT_ATOMS: atom_id res chain seq x y z
N MET A 1 -16.08 7.78 23.90
CA MET A 1 -16.05 7.87 22.43
C MET A 1 -16.52 9.24 21.97
N SER A 2 -15.88 9.75 20.98
CA SER A 2 -16.23 11.08 20.49
C SER A 2 -17.40 11.07 19.52
N ILE A 3 -18.09 12.20 19.44
CA ILE A 3 -19.14 12.44 18.46
C ILE A 3 -18.62 12.30 17.04
N PHE A 4 -17.36 12.63 16.80
CA PHE A 4 -16.75 12.54 15.49
C PHE A 4 -16.75 11.12 14.94
N ASN A 5 -16.44 10.12 15.77
CA ASN A 5 -16.42 8.75 15.32
C ASN A 5 -17.78 8.26 14.87
N LYS A 6 -18.84 8.68 15.56
CA LYS A 6 -20.19 8.31 15.20
C LYS A 6 -20.57 8.85 13.81
N HIS A 7 -20.25 10.09 13.53
CA HIS A 7 -20.55 10.69 12.24
C HIS A 7 -19.63 10.15 11.13
N ALA A 8 -18.37 9.92 11.43
CA ALA A 8 -17.42 9.36 10.47
C ALA A 8 -17.83 7.98 9.99
N HIS A 9 -18.42 7.15 10.84
CA HIS A 9 -18.90 5.81 10.44
C HIS A 9 -20.13 5.87 9.55
N GLN A 10 -20.97 6.86 9.73
CA GLN A 10 -22.21 7.01 8.96
C GLN A 10 -21.97 7.74 7.64
N GLU A 11 -21.18 8.78 7.69
CA GLU A 11 -20.87 9.62 6.54
C GLU A 11 -19.39 9.89 6.49
N ARG A 12 -18.72 9.27 5.54
CA ARG A 12 -17.30 9.47 5.32
C ARG A 12 -17.10 10.20 4.00
N PRO A 13 -17.35 11.54 3.97
CA PRO A 13 -17.30 12.31 2.73
C PRO A 13 -15.90 12.39 2.14
N TYR A 14 -14.89 12.12 2.95
CA TYR A 14 -13.51 12.16 2.51
C TYR A 14 -12.89 10.78 2.61
N ILE A 15 -12.07 10.45 1.63
CA ILE A 15 -11.20 9.29 1.67
C ILE A 15 -9.75 9.76 1.78
N VAL A 16 -8.94 8.95 2.42
CA VAL A 16 -7.49 9.18 2.46
C VAL A 16 -6.87 8.18 1.50
N ILE A 17 -6.09 8.68 0.57
CA ILE A 17 -5.36 7.86 -0.38
C ILE A 17 -3.94 7.72 0.13
N VAL A 18 -3.49 6.47 0.27
CA VAL A 18 -2.15 6.16 0.78
C VAL A 18 -1.38 5.41 -0.31
N ASP A 19 -0.25 5.98 -0.71
CA ASP A 19 0.70 5.32 -1.58
C ASP A 19 1.45 4.24 -0.80
N ILE A 20 1.93 3.22 -1.48
CA ILE A 20 2.60 2.09 -0.84
C ILE A 20 4.12 2.23 -0.93
N ASP A 21 4.65 2.17 -2.15
CA ASP A 21 6.10 2.12 -2.38
C ASP A 21 6.78 3.43 -1.97
N GLY A 22 7.72 3.34 -1.03
CA GLY A 22 8.41 4.51 -0.50
C GLY A 22 7.63 5.31 0.53
N THR A 23 6.38 4.93 0.82
CA THR A 23 5.53 5.61 1.80
C THR A 23 5.34 4.74 3.04
N ILE A 24 4.83 3.52 2.86
CA ILE A 24 4.65 2.56 3.95
C ILE A 24 5.53 1.33 3.80
N SER A 25 6.15 1.13 2.65
CA SER A 25 7.12 0.05 2.42
C SER A 25 8.43 0.63 1.89
N GLU A 26 9.54 0.01 2.30
CA GLU A 26 10.89 0.35 1.83
C GLU A 26 11.16 -0.25 0.46
N ALA A 27 10.16 -0.29 -0.40
CA ALA A 27 10.19 -1.02 -1.66
C ALA A 27 11.39 -0.68 -2.54
N THR A 28 11.69 0.59 -2.68
CA THR A 28 12.77 1.03 -3.55
C THR A 28 14.12 0.56 -3.03
N GLU A 29 14.37 0.73 -1.73
CA GLU A 29 15.63 0.32 -1.13
C GLU A 29 15.82 -1.19 -1.20
N ASP A 30 14.78 -1.95 -0.83
CA ASP A 30 14.86 -3.41 -0.75
C ASP A 30 15.00 -4.05 -2.13
N ARG A 31 14.52 -3.39 -3.18
CA ARG A 31 14.41 -3.97 -4.52
C ARG A 31 15.21 -3.25 -5.61
N LEU A 32 16.15 -2.39 -5.23
CA LEU A 32 16.97 -1.63 -6.20
C LEU A 32 17.63 -2.53 -7.25
N HIS A 33 18.11 -3.68 -6.84
CA HIS A 33 18.80 -4.63 -7.73
C HIS A 33 17.89 -5.28 -8.77
N LEU A 34 16.58 -5.13 -8.63
CA LEU A 34 15.59 -5.70 -9.54
C LEU A 34 14.95 -4.67 -10.46
N LEU A 35 15.40 -3.42 -10.42
CA LEU A 35 14.92 -2.39 -11.33
C LEU A 35 15.20 -2.78 -12.77
N PRO A 36 14.31 -2.44 -13.71
CA PRO A 36 14.58 -2.65 -15.13
C PRO A 36 15.90 -2.00 -15.55
N PRO A 37 16.70 -2.66 -16.40
CA PRO A 37 17.95 -2.09 -16.87
C PRO A 37 17.73 -0.84 -17.73
N PRO A 38 18.78 -0.02 -17.94
CA PRO A 38 18.67 1.16 -18.80
C PRO A 38 18.08 0.80 -20.17
N GLY A 39 17.13 1.63 -20.63
CA GLY A 39 16.45 1.39 -21.91
C GLY A 39 15.26 0.45 -21.81
N LYS A 40 15.02 -0.12 -20.64
CA LYS A 40 13.84 -0.95 -20.35
C LYS A 40 12.94 -0.21 -19.36
N GLY A 41 11.76 -0.78 -19.07
CA GLY A 41 10.83 -0.19 -18.11
C GLY A 41 9.63 0.51 -18.76
N ALA A 42 9.59 0.57 -20.10
CA ALA A 42 8.45 1.14 -20.82
C ALA A 42 7.21 0.24 -20.75
N LEU A 43 7.41 -1.08 -20.67
CA LEU A 43 6.34 -2.07 -20.62
C LEU A 43 6.10 -2.50 -19.18
N THR A 44 4.84 -2.76 -18.84
CA THR A 44 4.47 -3.23 -17.50
C THR A 44 5.22 -4.50 -17.12
N LYS A 45 5.38 -5.44 -18.05
CA LYS A 45 6.11 -6.69 -17.81
C LYS A 45 7.57 -6.51 -17.42
N ASP A 46 8.19 -5.39 -17.80
CA ASP A 46 9.58 -5.11 -17.46
C ASP A 46 9.79 -4.94 -15.95
N TRP A 47 8.71 -4.72 -15.21
CA TRP A 47 8.71 -4.51 -13.77
C TRP A 47 8.32 -5.75 -12.97
N ASN A 48 8.06 -6.89 -13.64
CA ASN A 48 7.55 -8.07 -12.96
C ASN A 48 8.47 -8.57 -11.84
N GLU A 49 9.78 -8.67 -12.10
CA GLU A 49 10.72 -9.11 -11.07
C GLU A 49 10.73 -8.16 -9.87
N PHE A 50 10.74 -6.87 -10.15
CA PHE A 50 10.70 -5.83 -9.12
C PHE A 50 9.42 -5.93 -8.28
N ASN A 51 8.29 -6.19 -8.91
CA ASN A 51 7.01 -6.24 -8.22
C ASN A 51 6.74 -7.58 -7.51
N LEU A 52 7.24 -8.68 -8.04
CA LEU A 52 6.92 -10.01 -7.50
C LEU A 52 7.53 -10.31 -6.14
N VAL A 53 8.51 -9.54 -5.69
CA VAL A 53 9.12 -9.69 -4.37
C VAL A 53 8.55 -8.71 -3.33
N CYS A 54 7.46 -8.05 -3.64
CA CYS A 54 6.91 -7.01 -2.78
C CYS A 54 6.43 -7.51 -1.41
N ASP A 55 6.15 -8.79 -1.28
CA ASP A 55 5.78 -9.41 0.00
C ASP A 55 6.94 -9.46 1.00
N THR A 56 8.17 -9.22 0.55
CA THR A 56 9.36 -9.18 1.41
C THR A 56 9.77 -7.76 1.80
N ASP A 57 9.04 -6.74 1.39
CA ASP A 57 9.38 -5.35 1.69
C ASP A 57 9.37 -5.05 3.18
N THR A 58 10.34 -4.28 3.63
CA THR A 58 10.42 -3.81 5.01
C THR A 58 9.34 -2.74 5.24
N PRO A 59 8.51 -2.87 6.28
CA PRO A 59 7.50 -1.86 6.59
C PRO A 59 8.13 -0.59 7.18
N ILE A 60 7.61 0.57 6.77
CA ILE A 60 7.99 1.86 7.35
C ILE A 60 7.05 2.11 8.54
N THR A 61 7.41 1.59 9.68
CA THR A 61 6.55 1.54 10.86
C THR A 61 6.01 2.89 11.32
N PRO A 62 6.80 3.97 11.39
CA PRO A 62 6.26 5.25 11.83
C PRO A 62 5.12 5.77 10.96
N VAL A 63 5.21 5.57 9.64
CA VAL A 63 4.15 6.01 8.73
C VAL A 63 2.94 5.09 8.85
N ILE A 64 3.17 3.77 8.98
CA ILE A 64 2.09 2.80 9.18
C ILE A 64 1.29 3.12 10.44
N ASP A 65 1.97 3.51 11.51
CA ASP A 65 1.30 3.87 12.76
C ASP A 65 0.36 5.06 12.57
N ILE A 66 0.77 6.05 11.79
CA ILE A 66 -0.09 7.19 11.44
C ILE A 66 -1.27 6.73 10.60
N VAL A 67 -1.02 5.91 9.58
CA VAL A 67 -2.09 5.40 8.70
C VAL A 67 -3.13 4.63 9.50
N ARG A 68 -2.70 3.82 10.46
CA ARG A 68 -3.62 3.06 11.33
C ARG A 68 -4.58 3.97 12.08
N GLN A 69 -4.12 5.14 12.55
CA GLN A 69 -4.98 6.09 13.23
C GLN A 69 -6.02 6.68 12.28
N LEU A 70 -5.70 6.84 11.02
CA LEU A 70 -6.63 7.38 10.02
C LEU A 70 -7.83 6.47 9.78
N PHE A 71 -7.69 5.16 9.97
CA PHE A 71 -8.82 4.22 9.84
C PHE A 71 -9.96 4.52 10.83
N ASN A 72 -9.66 5.16 11.94
CA ASN A 72 -10.68 5.49 12.94
C ASN A 72 -11.63 6.59 12.47
N VAL A 73 -11.20 7.41 11.51
CA VAL A 73 -11.93 8.62 11.11
C VAL A 73 -12.31 8.59 9.64
N TYR A 74 -11.46 8.04 8.79
CA TYR A 74 -11.63 8.08 7.35
C TYR A 74 -11.66 6.70 6.73
N THR A 75 -12.23 6.62 5.54
CA THR A 75 -12.01 5.47 4.66
C THR A 75 -10.61 5.62 4.07
N VAL A 76 -9.79 4.61 4.23
CA VAL A 76 -8.41 4.61 3.72
C VAL A 76 -8.33 3.70 2.49
N TRP A 77 -7.80 4.23 1.41
CA TRP A 77 -7.63 3.52 0.16
C TRP A 77 -6.16 3.49 -0.22
N PHE A 78 -5.62 2.28 -0.39
CA PHE A 78 -4.24 2.12 -0.83
C PHE A 78 -4.17 2.14 -2.35
N VAL A 79 -3.24 2.90 -2.89
CA VAL A 79 -3.05 3.06 -4.33
C VAL A 79 -1.59 2.80 -4.66
N THR A 80 -1.32 2.00 -5.67
CA THR A 80 0.03 1.67 -6.06
C THR A 80 0.19 1.59 -7.56
N GLY A 81 1.39 1.91 -8.04
CA GLY A 81 1.76 1.71 -9.43
C GLY A 81 2.16 0.27 -9.77
N ARG A 82 2.15 -0.63 -8.80
CA ARG A 82 2.45 -2.04 -9.04
C ARG A 82 1.46 -2.65 -10.01
N CYS A 83 1.95 -3.57 -10.86
CA CYS A 83 1.08 -4.26 -11.81
C CYS A 83 0.24 -5.35 -11.13
N GLU A 84 -0.80 -5.76 -11.81
CA GLU A 84 -1.80 -6.69 -11.31
C GLU A 84 -1.23 -8.02 -10.82
N ILE A 85 -0.11 -8.46 -11.39
CA ILE A 85 0.59 -9.69 -10.99
C ILE A 85 0.96 -9.68 -9.51
N ALA A 86 1.15 -8.50 -8.92
CA ALA A 86 1.55 -8.35 -7.52
C ALA A 86 0.36 -8.13 -6.57
N ARG A 87 -0.89 -8.20 -7.05
CA ARG A 87 -2.06 -7.88 -6.23
C ARG A 87 -2.14 -8.73 -4.96
N ASP A 88 -2.09 -10.04 -5.11
CA ASP A 88 -2.26 -10.94 -3.97
C ASP A 88 -1.15 -10.77 -2.93
N LYS A 89 0.09 -10.58 -3.38
CA LYS A 89 1.22 -10.34 -2.49
C LYS A 89 1.10 -9.00 -1.78
N THR A 90 0.65 -7.98 -2.48
CA THR A 90 0.42 -6.65 -1.91
C THR A 90 -0.68 -6.70 -0.85
N ARG A 91 -1.79 -7.37 -1.14
CA ARG A 91 -2.88 -7.54 -0.17
C ARG A 91 -2.40 -8.28 1.07
N ALA A 92 -1.67 -9.37 0.90
CA ALA A 92 -1.14 -10.15 2.02
C ALA A 92 -0.21 -9.31 2.90
N TRP A 93 0.64 -8.52 2.29
CA TRP A 93 1.55 -7.61 2.99
C TRP A 93 0.78 -6.55 3.79
N LEU A 94 -0.22 -5.92 3.17
CA LEU A 94 -1.06 -4.92 3.84
C LEU A 94 -1.81 -5.52 5.03
N ARG A 95 -2.36 -6.72 4.86
CA ARG A 95 -3.07 -7.42 5.95
C ARG A 95 -2.15 -7.77 7.10
N LYS A 96 -0.91 -8.11 6.81
CA LYS A 96 0.09 -8.46 7.83
C LYS A 96 0.57 -7.23 8.60
N TYR A 97 0.91 -6.14 7.91
CA TYR A 97 1.61 -5.02 8.54
C TYR A 97 0.74 -3.80 8.81
N VAL A 98 -0.37 -3.65 8.12
CA VAL A 98 -1.14 -2.40 8.16
C VAL A 98 -2.55 -2.61 8.70
N THR A 99 -3.32 -3.53 8.13
CA THR A 99 -4.75 -3.67 8.46
C THR A 99 -5.06 -4.75 9.50
N ASN A 100 -4.05 -5.40 10.03
CA ASN A 100 -4.17 -6.43 11.07
C ASN A 100 -5.17 -7.53 10.68
N GLY A 101 -5.04 -8.03 9.46
CA GLY A 101 -5.86 -9.13 8.93
C GLY A 101 -7.12 -8.70 8.20
N ALA A 102 -7.52 -7.43 8.30
CA ALA A 102 -8.69 -6.94 7.58
C ALA A 102 -8.37 -6.74 6.10
N GLU A 103 -9.39 -6.89 5.25
CA GLU A 103 -9.24 -6.71 3.81
C GLU A 103 -9.02 -5.24 3.47
N PRO A 104 -7.89 -4.88 2.86
CA PRO A 104 -7.64 -3.48 2.49
C PRO A 104 -8.39 -3.08 1.22
N LEU A 105 -8.77 -1.81 1.13
CA LEU A 105 -9.19 -1.22 -0.14
C LEU A 105 -7.94 -0.91 -0.94
N LEU A 106 -7.80 -1.51 -2.09
CA LEU A 106 -6.56 -1.48 -2.87
C LEU A 106 -6.83 -1.24 -4.34
N SER A 107 -6.17 -0.22 -4.89
CA SER A 107 -6.17 0.05 -6.33
C SER A 107 -4.77 -0.21 -6.89
N MET A 108 -4.70 -1.12 -7.86
CA MET A 108 -3.47 -1.43 -8.59
C MET A 108 -3.47 -0.68 -9.92
N ARG A 109 -2.30 -0.55 -10.49
CA ARG A 109 -2.15 0.05 -11.80
C ARG A 109 -2.82 -0.78 -12.90
#